data_eda0e0a346e868816c8a927a1d4e2ff4
#
_entry.id   eda0e0a346e868816c8a927a1d4e2ff4
#
_cell.length_a   1.000
_cell.length_b   1.000
_cell.length_c   1.000
_cell.angle_alpha   90.00
_cell.angle_beta   90.00
_cell.angle_gamma   90.00
#
_symmetry.space_group_name_H-M   'P 1'
#
loop_
_entity.id
_entity.type
_entity.pdbx_description
1 polymer ?
#
loop_
_entity_poly.entity_id
_entity_poly.type
_entity_poly.pdbx_seq_one_letter_code
_entity_poly.pdbx_strand_id
1 'polypeptide(L)'
;MLDRVKLALLITGNDFDSELTDLIDAAAKDLGIAGVDALVISTDTNDALIIRAIITYCGYQFEIMHGSLDRSAAYKKSYDEQKAQLSMTTGYTTWTAQT
;
A
#
# COMPACT_ATOMS: atom_id res chain seq x y z
N MET A 1 -9.65 4.91 -4.11
CA MET A 1 -8.69 3.85 -3.70
C MET A 1 -9.38 2.64 -3.09
N LEU A 2 -10.39 2.84 -2.27
CA LEU A 2 -11.09 1.73 -1.62
C LEU A 2 -11.62 0.70 -2.63
N ASP A 3 -12.25 1.15 -3.70
CA ASP A 3 -12.79 0.23 -4.71
C ASP A 3 -11.70 -0.60 -5.37
N ARG A 4 -10.54 -0.03 -5.60
CA ARG A 4 -9.41 -0.75 -6.20
C ARG A 4 -8.88 -1.82 -5.27
N VAL A 5 -8.78 -1.51 -3.98
CA VAL A 5 -8.33 -2.47 -2.97
C VAL A 5 -9.34 -3.61 -2.86
N LYS A 6 -10.63 -3.29 -2.78
CA LYS A 6 -11.67 -4.31 -2.69
C LYS A 6 -11.66 -5.25 -3.89
N LEU A 7 -11.53 -4.69 -5.09
CA LEU A 7 -11.47 -5.49 -6.30
C LEU A 7 -10.25 -6.41 -6.31
N ALA A 8 -9.09 -5.88 -5.95
CA ALA A 8 -7.85 -6.65 -5.95
C ALA A 8 -7.85 -7.77 -4.92
N LEU A 9 -8.48 -7.56 -3.77
CA LEU A 9 -8.55 -8.55 -2.70
C LEU A 9 -9.79 -9.43 -2.80
N LEU A 10 -10.62 -9.24 -3.84
CA LEU A 10 -11.85 -10.01 -4.07
C LEU A 10 -12.84 -9.87 -2.91
N ILE A 11 -12.91 -8.68 -2.33
CA ILE A 11 -13.85 -8.38 -1.25
C ILE A 11 -15.11 -7.77 -1.84
N THR A 12 -16.26 -8.36 -1.51
CA THR A 12 -17.56 -7.83 -1.92
C THR A 12 -18.30 -7.33 -0.68
N GLY A 13 -19.28 -6.45 -0.89
CA GLY A 13 -20.05 -5.88 0.21
C GLY A 13 -19.29 -4.78 0.93
N ASN A 14 -19.85 -4.27 2.02
CA ASN A 14 -19.34 -3.10 2.71
C ASN A 14 -18.91 -3.37 4.16
N ASP A 15 -18.88 -4.62 4.57
CA ASP A 15 -18.62 -4.98 5.96
C ASP A 15 -17.22 -4.58 6.42
N PHE A 16 -16.27 -4.50 5.50
CA PHE A 16 -14.89 -4.17 5.82
C PHE A 16 -14.44 -2.80 5.32
N ASP A 17 -15.37 -1.98 4.83
CA ASP A 17 -15.00 -0.70 4.23
C ASP A 17 -14.25 0.21 5.19
N SER A 18 -14.70 0.29 6.43
CA SER A 18 -14.04 1.13 7.44
C SER A 18 -12.64 0.62 7.75
N GLU A 19 -12.49 -0.68 7.94
CA GLU A 19 -11.19 -1.30 8.19
C GLU A 19 -10.24 -1.09 7.01
N LEU A 20 -10.72 -1.28 5.79
CA LEU A 20 -9.90 -1.11 4.59
C LEU A 20 -9.49 0.35 4.40
N THR A 21 -10.38 1.29 4.70
CA THR A 21 -10.05 2.71 4.64
C THR A 21 -8.91 3.04 5.60
N ASP A 22 -8.96 2.51 6.82
CA ASP A 22 -7.90 2.69 7.80
C ASP A 22 -6.59 2.06 7.32
N LEU A 23 -6.65 0.90 6.68
CA LEU A 23 -5.45 0.23 6.15
C LEU A 23 -4.84 1.03 5.00
N ILE A 24 -5.65 1.63 4.16
CA ILE A 24 -5.17 2.49 3.07
C ILE A 24 -4.41 3.68 3.64
N ASP A 25 -4.96 4.33 4.67
CA ASP A 25 -4.29 5.44 5.34
C ASP A 25 -2.99 4.98 5.99
N ALA A 26 -2.99 3.83 6.63
CA ALA A 26 -1.79 3.29 7.25
C ALA A 26 -0.72 2.96 6.21
N ALA A 27 -1.12 2.44 5.06
CA ALA A 27 -0.18 2.16 3.97
C ALA A 27 0.49 3.44 3.49
N ALA A 28 -0.28 4.51 3.30
CA ALA A 28 0.26 5.79 2.88
C ALA A 28 1.27 6.32 3.90
N LYS A 29 0.96 6.20 5.18
CA LYS A 29 1.87 6.63 6.24
C LYS A 29 3.13 5.80 6.29
N ASP A 30 3.01 4.49 6.11
CA ASP A 30 4.18 3.60 6.12
C ASP A 30 5.12 3.93 4.95
N LEU A 31 4.58 4.20 3.78
CA LEU A 31 5.38 4.62 2.63
C LEU A 31 6.06 5.96 2.90
N GLY A 32 5.36 6.89 3.55
CA GLY A 32 5.93 8.17 3.92
C GLY A 32 7.10 8.04 4.89
N ILE A 33 7.00 7.14 5.86
CA ILE A 33 8.08 6.85 6.80
C ILE A 33 9.30 6.30 6.05
N ALA A 34 9.08 5.52 5.01
CA ALA A 34 10.16 4.98 4.19
C ALA A 34 10.79 6.01 3.26
N GLY A 35 10.26 7.23 3.21
CA GLY A 35 10.83 8.31 2.41
C GLY A 35 10.09 8.62 1.13
N VAL A 36 8.96 7.99 0.87
CA VAL A 36 8.16 8.26 -0.33
C VAL A 36 7.45 9.61 -0.17
N ASP A 37 7.50 10.43 -1.21
CA ASP A 37 6.96 11.79 -1.16
C ASP A 37 5.45 11.78 -0.98
N ALA A 38 4.96 12.54 -0.01
CA ALA A 38 3.54 12.66 0.25
C ALA A 38 2.74 13.14 -0.98
N LEU A 39 3.37 13.90 -1.85
CA LEU A 39 2.70 14.38 -3.07
C LEU A 39 2.39 13.25 -4.05
N VAL A 40 3.13 12.15 -4.00
CA VAL A 40 2.86 11.01 -4.87
C VAL A 40 2.06 9.90 -4.18
N ILE A 41 1.91 9.97 -2.84
CA ILE A 41 1.17 8.95 -2.10
C ILE A 41 -0.33 9.26 -2.01
N SER A 42 -0.79 10.34 -2.57
CA SER A 42 -2.19 10.73 -2.44
C SER A 42 -3.14 9.55 -2.64
N THR A 43 -4.19 9.48 -1.84
CA THR A 43 -5.21 8.43 -1.98
C THR A 43 -5.99 8.54 -3.29
N ASP A 44 -5.83 9.67 -3.99
CA ASP A 44 -6.42 9.85 -5.31
C ASP A 44 -5.41 9.58 -6.42
N THR A 45 -4.25 9.05 -6.09
CA THR A 45 -3.21 8.81 -7.08
C THR A 45 -3.66 7.85 -8.17
N ASN A 46 -3.15 8.05 -9.37
CA ASN A 46 -3.28 7.10 -10.47
C ASN A 46 -1.94 6.41 -10.75
N ASP A 47 -0.94 6.63 -9.93
CA ASP A 47 0.36 6.00 -10.12
C ASP A 47 0.27 4.52 -9.80
N ALA A 48 0.53 3.68 -10.80
CA ALA A 48 0.36 2.24 -10.68
C ALA A 48 1.26 1.61 -9.61
N LEU A 49 2.46 2.14 -9.42
CA LEU A 49 3.38 1.58 -8.44
C LEU A 49 2.93 1.90 -7.01
N ILE A 50 2.41 3.10 -6.78
CA ILE A 50 1.86 3.49 -5.49
C ILE A 50 0.61 2.68 -5.19
N ILE A 51 -0.29 2.57 -6.17
CA ILE A 51 -1.53 1.79 -6.01
C ILE A 51 -1.20 0.35 -5.65
N ARG A 52 -0.24 -0.26 -6.34
CA ARG A 52 0.16 -1.64 -6.10
C ARG A 52 0.70 -1.82 -4.67
N ALA A 53 1.53 -0.89 -4.21
CA ALA A 53 2.09 -0.95 -2.87
C ALA A 53 1.00 -0.84 -1.80
N ILE A 54 0.04 0.06 -2.00
CA ILE A 54 -1.08 0.20 -1.07
C ILE A 54 -1.92 -1.09 -1.03
N ILE A 55 -2.19 -1.68 -2.19
CA ILE A 55 -2.96 -2.93 -2.28
C ILE A 55 -2.24 -4.06 -1.54
N THR A 56 -0.94 -4.23 -1.75
CA THR A 56 -0.20 -5.31 -1.08
C THR A 56 -0.09 -5.11 0.42
N TYR A 57 0.02 -3.86 0.88
CA TYR A 57 -0.03 -3.57 2.31
C TYR A 57 -1.39 -3.96 2.89
N CYS A 58 -2.47 -3.57 2.23
CA CYS A 58 -3.81 -3.90 2.68
C CYS A 58 -4.04 -5.42 2.69
N GLY A 59 -3.57 -6.12 1.67
CA GLY A 59 -3.65 -7.58 1.61
C GLY A 59 -2.91 -8.25 2.76
N TYR A 60 -1.69 -7.79 3.04
CA TYR A 60 -0.90 -8.28 4.15
C TYR A 60 -1.65 -8.14 5.47
N GLN A 61 -2.15 -6.96 5.78
CA GLN A 61 -2.83 -6.72 7.05
C GLN A 61 -4.20 -7.42 7.10
N PHE A 62 -4.95 -7.41 6.01
CA PHE A 62 -6.26 -8.01 5.97
C PHE A 62 -6.19 -9.53 6.17
N GLU A 63 -5.21 -10.18 5.54
CA GLU A 63 -5.05 -11.63 5.68
C GLU A 63 -4.62 -12.04 7.09
N ILE A 64 -3.88 -11.20 7.80
CA ILE A 64 -3.58 -11.46 9.21
C ILE A 64 -4.86 -11.53 10.03
N MET A 65 -5.78 -10.61 9.77
CA MET A 65 -6.98 -10.48 10.60
C MET A 65 -8.10 -11.43 10.20
N HIS A 66 -8.22 -11.76 8.91
CA HIS A 66 -9.41 -12.44 8.40
C HIS A 66 -9.12 -13.65 7.52
N GLY A 67 -7.86 -13.94 7.25
CA GLY A 67 -7.55 -14.95 6.23
C GLY A 67 -6.37 -15.83 6.58
N SER A 68 -5.47 -16.00 5.62
CA SER A 68 -4.38 -16.95 5.65
C SER A 68 -3.07 -16.28 6.00
N LEU A 69 -2.35 -16.83 6.98
CA LEU A 69 -1.02 -16.33 7.31
C LEU A 69 -0.03 -16.54 6.15
N ASP A 70 -0.23 -17.58 5.35
CA ASP A 70 0.62 -17.82 4.18
C ASP A 70 0.43 -16.72 3.14
N ARG A 71 -0.82 -16.32 2.87
CA ARG A 71 -1.09 -15.22 1.95
C ARG A 71 -0.61 -13.90 2.52
N SER A 72 -0.77 -13.71 3.83
CA SER A 72 -0.27 -12.51 4.49
C SER A 72 1.25 -12.38 4.29
N ALA A 73 1.98 -13.48 4.49
CA ALA A 73 3.44 -13.48 4.32
C ALA A 73 3.84 -13.17 2.88
N ALA A 74 3.10 -13.71 1.91
CA ALA A 74 3.38 -13.43 0.49
C ALA A 74 3.14 -11.96 0.16
N TYR A 75 2.06 -11.37 0.64
CA TYR A 75 1.80 -9.94 0.46
C TYR A 75 2.86 -9.09 1.13
N LYS A 76 3.28 -9.48 2.35
CA LYS A 76 4.31 -8.72 3.07
C LYS A 76 5.62 -8.71 2.31
N LYS A 77 6.03 -9.84 1.76
CA LYS A 77 7.26 -9.92 0.98
C LYS A 77 7.18 -9.00 -0.24
N SER A 78 6.07 -9.05 -0.97
CA SER A 78 5.87 -8.17 -2.13
C SER A 78 5.86 -6.71 -1.72
N TYR A 79 5.19 -6.38 -0.64
CA TYR A 79 5.13 -5.01 -0.15
C TYR A 79 6.51 -4.49 0.23
N ASP A 80 7.29 -5.28 0.96
CA ASP A 80 8.62 -4.88 1.39
C ASP A 80 9.52 -4.57 0.19
N GLU A 81 9.43 -5.39 -0.86
CA GLU A 81 10.20 -5.18 -2.09
C GLU A 81 9.73 -3.91 -2.81
N GLN A 82 8.41 -3.70 -2.91
CA GLN A 82 7.85 -2.53 -3.56
C GLN A 82 8.19 -1.25 -2.80
N LYS A 83 8.09 -1.28 -1.48
CA LYS A 83 8.44 -0.15 -0.64
C LYS A 83 9.93 0.20 -0.79
N ALA A 84 10.80 -0.78 -0.78
CA ALA A 84 12.22 -0.56 -0.97
C ALA A 84 12.49 0.08 -2.33
N GLN A 85 11.84 -0.40 -3.38
CA GLN A 85 12.00 0.17 -4.72
C GLN A 85 11.57 1.63 -4.75
N LEU A 86 10.41 1.94 -4.19
CA LEU A 86 9.88 3.31 -4.19
C LEU A 86 10.78 4.25 -3.38
N SER A 87 11.27 3.79 -2.24
CA SER A 87 12.09 4.64 -1.37
C SER A 87 13.48 4.90 -1.93
N MET A 88 13.89 4.17 -2.95
CA MET A 88 15.19 4.33 -3.59
C MET A 88 15.12 4.96 -4.98
N THR A 89 13.92 5.25 -5.47
CA THR A 89 13.76 5.77 -6.82
C THR A 89 13.55 7.27 -6.81
N THR A 90 14.40 8.00 -7.52
CA THR A 90 14.24 9.44 -7.67
C THR A 90 12.90 9.74 -8.33
N GLY A 91 12.18 10.70 -7.81
CA GLY A 91 10.83 11.03 -8.28
C GLY A 91 9.75 10.51 -7.36
N TYR A 92 10.09 9.52 -6.53
CA TYR A 92 9.16 9.02 -5.51
C TYR A 92 9.60 9.41 -4.10
N THR A 93 10.76 10.03 -3.93
CA THR A 93 11.29 10.34 -2.61
C THR A 93 11.35 11.84 -2.37
N THR A 94 11.27 12.24 -1.10
CA THR A 94 11.40 13.63 -0.72
C THR A 94 12.85 14.09 -0.71
N TRP A 95 13.79 13.17 -0.48
CA TRP A 95 15.17 13.51 -0.53
C TRP A 95 15.68 13.25 -1.90
N THR A 96 15.78 14.26 -2.66
CA THR A 96 16.24 14.14 -3.93
C THR A 96 17.65 13.98 -3.85
N ALA A 97 18.09 13.51 -4.78
CA ALA A 97 19.36 13.36 -4.87
C ALA A 97 20.07 14.58 -4.89
N GLN A 98 20.19 15.18 -4.20
CA GLN A 98 20.71 16.15 -4.20
C GLN A 98 21.85 16.09 -4.67
N THR A 99 22.00 15.42 -5.01
CA THR A 99 23.13 15.34 -5.43
C THR A 99 23.75 15.69 -5.93
#